data_98b3a3c2ca6749074674e640c4e67425
#
_entry.id   98b3a3c2ca6749074674e640c4e67425
#
_cell.length_a   1.000
_cell.length_b   1.000
_cell.length_c   1.000
_cell.angle_alpha   90.00
_cell.angle_beta   90.00
_cell.angle_gamma   90.00
#
_symmetry.space_group_name_H-M   'P 1'
#
loop_
_entity.id
_entity.type
_entity.pdbx_description
1 polymer ?
#
loop_
_entity_poly.entity_id
_entity_poly.type
_entity_poly.pdbx_seq_one_letter_code
_entity_poly.pdbx_strand_id
1 'polypeptide(L)'
;MRRHVALILGAALVLSPLEGVTQEKQIVDVQELAGTWRGWVTREQGREPVTMIVSADGSYRAMTADTASTEGNFYLQDGKLRYRSSRTIGTASLSVARGHSVLTMVPEEFVYGTGRAEYERVE
;
A
#
# COMPACT_ATOMS: atom_id res chain seq x y z
N MET A 1 -15.76 40.24 1.69
CA MET A 1 -15.89 39.62 1.75
C MET A 1 -15.52 38.91 1.79
N ARG A 2 -15.43 38.95 1.77
CA ARG A 2 -15.32 38.18 1.75
C ARG A 2 -14.55 37.41 1.78
N ARG A 3 -14.25 37.53 1.81
CA ARG A 3 -13.78 36.78 1.76
C ARG A 3 -12.95 36.19 2.08
N HIS A 4 -12.70 36.28 2.21
CA HIS A 4 -12.21 35.59 2.48
C HIS A 4 -11.62 34.79 2.75
N VAL A 5 -11.60 35.03 2.84
CA VAL A 5 -11.25 34.23 3.07
C VAL A 5 -10.68 33.43 3.17
N ALA A 6 -10.69 33.75 3.22
CA ALA A 6 -10.40 32.89 3.23
C ALA A 6 -9.59 32.29 3.32
N LEU A 7 -9.56 32.69 3.24
CA LEU A 7 -9.13 32.07 3.24
C LEU A 7 -8.41 31.43 3.68
N ILE A 8 -8.41 31.70 3.73
CA ILE A 8 -8.01 31.01 4.00
C ILE A 8 -7.44 30.30 4.30
N LEU A 9 -7.40 30.45 4.28
CA LEU A 9 -7.10 29.74 4.47
C LEU A 9 -6.57 28.96 4.62
N GLY A 10 -6.54 29.21 4.62
CA GLY A 10 -6.27 28.37 4.67
C GLY A 10 -5.40 27.85 4.79
N ALA A 11 -5.27 28.06 4.82
CA ALA A 11 -4.66 27.46 4.89
C ALA A 11 -3.88 26.93 5.31
N ALA A 12 -3.93 27.09 5.46
CA ALA A 12 -3.42 26.50 5.76
C ALA A 12 -2.83 25.94 6.06
N LEU A 13 -2.90 25.99 6.08
CA LEU A 13 -2.51 25.35 6.21
C LEU A 13 -1.69 24.84 6.54
N VAL A 14 -1.48 25.32 6.59
CA VAL A 14 -0.82 24.76 6.71
C VAL A 14 -0.06 24.36 7.16
N LEU A 15 -0.03 24.55 7.44
CA LEU A 15 0.62 24.02 7.80
C LEU A 15 1.19 23.28 8.14
N SER A 16 1.11 23.13 7.95
CA SER A 16 1.42 22.33 8.46
C SER A 16 2.43 21.50 8.59
N PRO A 17 2.78 21.16 9.33
CA PRO A 17 3.84 20.31 9.54
C PRO A 17 3.75 19.13 8.77
N LEU A 18 4.60 18.87 8.02
CA LEU A 18 4.45 17.84 7.11
C LEU A 18 5.23 16.63 7.44
N GLU A 19 6.04 16.65 8.49
CA GLU A 19 6.72 15.47 8.82
C GLU A 19 5.77 14.46 9.32
N GLY A 20 5.84 13.22 8.90
CA GLY A 20 4.91 12.21 9.26
C GLY A 20 3.63 12.21 8.49
N VAL A 21 3.40 13.23 7.67
CA VAL A 21 2.20 13.27 6.87
C VAL A 21 2.31 12.29 5.73
N THR A 22 1.27 11.51 5.54
CA THR A 22 1.18 10.54 4.48
C THR A 22 0.11 10.96 3.51
N GLN A 23 0.41 10.93 2.25
CA GLN A 23 -0.56 11.26 1.23
C GLN A 23 -0.88 10.01 0.43
N GLU A 24 -2.14 9.67 0.37
CA GLU A 24 -2.56 8.54 -0.44
C GLU A 24 -2.49 8.93 -1.90
N LYS A 25 -1.94 8.04 -2.71
CA LYS A 25 -1.81 8.27 -4.12
C LYS A 25 -2.78 7.39 -4.85
N GLN A 26 -3.57 7.98 -5.74
CA GLN A 26 -4.51 7.19 -6.51
C GLN A 26 -3.78 6.48 -7.64
N ILE A 27 -4.06 5.20 -7.79
CA ILE A 27 -3.46 4.38 -8.83
C ILE A 27 -4.43 4.33 -9.99
N VAL A 28 -3.95 4.63 -11.19
CA VAL A 28 -4.77 4.53 -12.37
C VAL A 28 -4.36 3.36 -13.25
N ASP A 29 -3.20 2.76 -12.99
CA ASP A 29 -2.71 1.63 -13.76
C ASP A 29 -1.85 0.79 -12.83
N VAL A 30 -2.13 -0.51 -12.74
CA VAL A 30 -1.37 -1.36 -11.83
C VAL A 30 0.10 -1.44 -12.20
N GLN A 31 0.45 -1.07 -13.42
CA GLN A 31 1.86 -1.02 -13.81
C GLN A 31 2.66 -0.08 -12.92
N GLU A 32 2.01 0.89 -12.31
CA GLU A 32 2.70 1.80 -11.39
C GLU A 32 3.27 1.07 -10.18
N LEU A 33 2.79 -0.14 -9.91
CA LEU A 33 3.29 -0.91 -8.77
C LEU A 33 4.46 -1.81 -9.13
N ALA A 34 4.83 -1.92 -10.41
CA ALA A 34 5.88 -2.83 -10.82
C ALA A 34 7.19 -2.50 -10.09
N GLY A 35 7.88 -3.53 -9.66
CA GLY A 35 9.16 -3.36 -8.99
C GLY A 35 9.27 -4.24 -7.78
N THR A 36 10.26 -3.93 -6.95
CA THR A 36 10.55 -4.70 -5.75
C THR A 36 10.16 -3.90 -4.54
N TRP A 37 9.53 -4.58 -3.60
CA TRP A 37 9.02 -3.98 -2.37
C TRP A 37 9.49 -4.81 -1.19
N ARG A 38 9.83 -4.15 -0.10
CA ARG A 38 10.21 -4.83 1.13
C ARG A 38 9.42 -4.29 2.28
N GLY A 39 9.05 -5.16 3.18
CA GLY A 39 8.29 -4.72 4.33
C GLY A 39 8.03 -5.82 5.31
N TRP A 40 6.86 -5.76 5.90
CA TRP A 40 6.49 -6.64 7.00
C TRP A 40 5.09 -7.11 6.81
N VAL A 41 4.83 -8.35 7.19
CA VAL A 41 3.47 -8.84 7.31
C VAL A 41 3.23 -9.13 8.80
N THR A 42 2.08 -8.69 9.28
CA THR A 42 1.67 -8.88 10.67
C THR A 42 0.61 -9.94 10.71
N ARG A 43 0.87 -11.00 11.43
CA ARG A 43 -0.05 -12.12 11.61
C ARG A 43 -0.28 -12.35 13.09
N GLU A 44 -1.04 -13.41 13.40
CA GLU A 44 -1.31 -13.72 14.80
C GLU A 44 -0.04 -13.97 15.58
N GLN A 45 0.96 -14.58 14.93
CA GLN A 45 2.21 -14.92 15.61
C GLN A 45 3.17 -13.76 15.73
N GLY A 46 2.87 -12.64 15.04
CA GLY A 46 3.78 -11.50 15.09
C GLY A 46 4.11 -11.02 13.69
N ARG A 47 5.16 -10.21 13.60
CA ARG A 47 5.58 -9.62 12.34
C ARG A 47 6.72 -10.42 11.76
N GLU A 48 6.73 -10.51 10.44
CA GLU A 48 7.90 -11.10 9.80
C GLU A 48 8.23 -10.34 8.53
N PRO A 49 9.50 -10.30 8.13
CA PRO A 49 9.91 -9.58 6.94
C PRO A 49 9.41 -10.29 5.68
N VAL A 50 9.11 -9.50 4.67
CA VAL A 50 8.62 -10.05 3.41
C VAL A 50 9.16 -9.19 2.28
N THR A 51 9.48 -9.85 1.17
CA THR A 51 9.88 -9.19 -0.07
C THR A 51 8.84 -9.53 -1.12
N MET A 52 8.41 -8.54 -1.86
CA MET A 52 7.40 -8.74 -2.88
C MET A 52 7.91 -8.19 -4.20
N ILE A 53 7.71 -8.95 -5.26
CA ILE A 53 8.05 -8.52 -6.60
C ILE A 53 6.76 -8.42 -7.39
N VAL A 54 6.53 -7.26 -7.98
CA VAL A 54 5.32 -6.99 -8.74
C VAL A 54 5.70 -6.80 -10.20
N SER A 55 5.00 -7.48 -11.07
CA SER A 55 5.22 -7.38 -12.51
C SER A 55 4.33 -6.29 -13.11
N ALA A 56 4.63 -5.91 -14.34
CA ALA A 56 3.92 -4.80 -14.97
C ALA A 56 2.44 -5.06 -15.13
N ASP A 57 2.03 -6.32 -15.21
CA ASP A 57 0.61 -6.66 -15.36
C ASP A 57 -0.13 -6.74 -14.03
N GLY A 58 0.54 -6.44 -12.92
CA GLY A 58 -0.08 -6.48 -11.62
C GLY A 58 0.09 -7.79 -10.88
N SER A 59 0.64 -8.82 -11.51
CA SER A 59 0.88 -10.07 -10.79
C SER A 59 2.02 -9.88 -9.82
N TYR A 60 2.00 -10.62 -8.71
CA TYR A 60 3.03 -10.46 -7.71
C TYR A 60 3.37 -11.78 -7.05
N ARG A 61 4.55 -11.80 -6.45
CA ARG A 61 5.00 -12.90 -5.60
C ARG A 61 5.60 -12.30 -4.34
N ALA A 62 5.11 -12.74 -3.20
CA ALA A 62 5.60 -12.27 -1.91
C ALA A 62 6.27 -13.45 -1.22
N MET A 63 7.46 -13.22 -0.67
CA MET A 63 8.27 -14.28 -0.08
C MET A 63 8.71 -13.90 1.31
N THR A 64 8.56 -14.84 2.24
CA THR A 64 9.03 -14.65 3.60
C THR A 64 10.30 -15.46 3.82
N ALA A 65 10.93 -15.23 4.98
CA ALA A 65 12.23 -15.85 5.27
C ALA A 65 12.16 -17.36 5.35
N ASP A 66 11.02 -17.91 5.71
CA ASP A 66 10.90 -19.36 5.82
C ASP A 66 10.50 -19.98 4.48
N THR A 67 10.73 -19.26 3.41
CA THR A 67 10.56 -19.71 2.04
C THR A 67 9.13 -19.88 1.58
N ALA A 68 8.17 -19.59 2.41
CA ALA A 68 6.81 -19.58 1.95
C ALA A 68 6.63 -18.46 0.95
N SER A 69 5.88 -18.72 -0.11
CA SER A 69 5.59 -17.66 -1.08
C SER A 69 4.09 -17.63 -1.35
N THR A 70 3.63 -16.45 -1.64
CA THR A 70 2.23 -16.22 -1.99
C THR A 70 2.21 -15.49 -3.31
N GLU A 71 1.37 -15.94 -4.20
CA GLU A 71 1.21 -15.31 -5.49
C GLU A 71 -0.17 -14.74 -5.63
N GLY A 72 -0.27 -13.64 -6.35
CA GLY A 72 -1.55 -13.02 -6.54
C GLY A 72 -1.49 -11.95 -7.60
N ASN A 73 -2.52 -11.14 -7.62
CA ASN A 73 -2.65 -10.07 -8.59
C ASN A 73 -3.22 -8.83 -7.95
N PHE A 74 -2.68 -7.69 -8.31
CA PHE A 74 -3.31 -6.41 -8.05
C PHE A 74 -4.23 -6.08 -9.22
N TYR A 75 -5.35 -5.45 -8.92
CA TYR A 75 -6.27 -5.02 -9.96
C TYR A 75 -7.05 -3.81 -9.47
N LEU A 76 -7.64 -3.10 -10.41
CA LEU A 76 -8.46 -1.94 -10.08
C LEU A 76 -9.92 -2.32 -10.25
N GLN A 77 -10.73 -1.94 -9.28
CA GLN A 77 -12.15 -2.16 -9.33
C GLN A 77 -12.84 -0.89 -8.88
N ASP A 78 -13.62 -0.29 -9.76
CA ASP A 78 -14.27 0.98 -9.49
C ASP A 78 -13.28 2.04 -9.03
N GLY A 79 -12.11 2.05 -9.65
CA GLY A 79 -11.08 3.01 -9.33
C GLY A 79 -10.31 2.73 -8.06
N LYS A 80 -10.59 1.63 -7.39
CA LYS A 80 -9.92 1.30 -6.13
C LYS A 80 -8.97 0.14 -6.33
N LEU A 81 -7.83 0.22 -5.67
CA LEU A 81 -6.82 -0.81 -5.79
C LEU A 81 -7.17 -1.98 -4.88
N ARG A 82 -7.16 -3.16 -5.43
CA ARG A 82 -7.48 -4.38 -4.71
C ARG A 82 -6.46 -5.44 -5.06
N TYR A 83 -6.43 -6.50 -4.29
CA TYR A 83 -5.56 -7.62 -4.60
C TYR A 83 -6.29 -8.93 -4.33
N ARG A 84 -5.84 -9.96 -5.02
CA ARG A 84 -6.34 -11.31 -4.84
C ARG A 84 -5.15 -12.24 -4.81
N SER A 85 -5.12 -13.11 -3.85
CA SER A 85 -4.08 -14.13 -3.78
C SER A 85 -4.75 -15.49 -3.71
N SER A 86 -3.93 -16.54 -3.61
CA SER A 86 -4.45 -17.86 -3.47
C SER A 86 -5.16 -18.06 -2.13
N ARG A 87 -4.98 -17.13 -1.19
CA ARG A 87 -5.53 -17.29 0.15
C ARG A 87 -6.63 -16.31 0.47
N THR A 88 -6.61 -15.13 -0.11
CA THR A 88 -7.54 -14.11 0.32
C THR A 88 -7.68 -13.04 -0.74
N ILE A 89 -8.67 -12.18 -0.54
CA ILE A 89 -8.79 -10.95 -1.31
C ILE A 89 -8.77 -9.79 -0.32
N GLY A 90 -8.39 -8.62 -0.80
CA GLY A 90 -8.33 -7.49 0.09
C GLY A 90 -8.17 -6.19 -0.67
N THR A 91 -7.96 -5.13 0.09
CA THR A 91 -7.75 -3.80 -0.46
C THR A 91 -6.30 -3.41 -0.29
N ALA A 92 -5.84 -2.53 -1.16
CA ALA A 92 -4.49 -2.03 -1.07
C ALA A 92 -4.52 -0.52 -1.27
N SER A 93 -3.51 0.15 -0.75
CA SER A 93 -3.39 1.58 -0.96
C SER A 93 -1.93 1.94 -1.10
N LEU A 94 -1.67 2.90 -1.96
CA LEU A 94 -0.33 3.41 -2.16
C LEU A 94 -0.27 4.81 -1.57
N SER A 95 0.75 5.06 -0.78
CA SER A 95 0.94 6.35 -0.14
C SER A 95 2.36 6.79 -0.34
N VAL A 96 2.58 8.08 -0.20
CA VAL A 96 3.92 8.63 -0.23
C VAL A 96 4.16 9.29 1.11
N ALA A 97 5.23 8.89 1.78
CA ALA A 97 5.60 9.45 3.07
C ALA A 97 7.08 9.73 3.02
N ARG A 98 7.45 10.98 3.22
CA ARG A 98 8.86 11.40 3.24
C ARG A 98 9.60 11.00 1.98
N GLY A 99 8.92 11.07 0.85
CA GLY A 99 9.54 10.73 -0.43
C GLY A 99 9.60 9.26 -0.73
N HIS A 100 9.06 8.42 0.14
CA HIS A 100 9.06 6.98 -0.06
C HIS A 100 7.66 6.51 -0.41
N SER A 101 7.57 5.57 -1.34
CA SER A 101 6.31 4.95 -1.67
C SER A 101 6.05 3.80 -0.71
N VAL A 102 4.87 3.79 -0.11
CA VAL A 102 4.47 2.78 0.86
C VAL A 102 3.20 2.13 0.36
N LEU A 103 3.23 0.82 0.27
CA LEU A 103 2.08 0.05 -0.20
C LEU A 103 1.54 -0.76 0.97
N THR A 104 0.27 -0.59 1.27
CA THR A 104 -0.39 -1.29 2.36
C THR A 104 -1.42 -2.24 1.81
N MET A 105 -1.41 -3.47 2.28
CA MET A 105 -2.34 -4.51 1.85
C MET A 105 -3.10 -5.01 3.06
N VAL A 106 -4.43 -4.96 3.00
CA VAL A 106 -5.28 -5.34 4.12
C VAL A 106 -6.28 -6.39 3.65
N PRO A 107 -6.26 -7.59 4.21
CA PRO A 107 -7.20 -8.62 3.81
C PRO A 107 -8.61 -8.24 4.22
N GLU A 108 -9.58 -8.59 3.39
CA GLU A 108 -10.97 -8.30 3.67
C GLU A 108 -11.50 -9.13 4.82
N GLU A 109 -11.05 -10.37 4.89
CA GLU A 109 -11.51 -11.27 5.93
C GLU A 109 -10.31 -11.86 6.61
N PHE A 110 -10.46 -12.12 7.90
CA PHE A 110 -9.41 -12.78 8.63
C PHE A 110 -9.36 -14.24 8.20
N VAL A 111 -8.23 -14.67 7.69
CA VAL A 111 -7.98 -16.04 7.34
C VAL A 111 -6.66 -16.41 8.01
N TYR A 112 -6.66 -17.54 8.72
CA TYR A 112 -5.46 -17.93 9.44
C TYR A 112 -4.27 -17.97 8.48
N GLY A 113 -3.18 -17.39 8.89
CA GLY A 113 -1.99 -17.34 8.08
C GLY A 113 -1.90 -16.14 7.14
N THR A 114 -2.95 -15.32 7.06
CA THR A 114 -2.87 -14.08 6.32
C THR A 114 -2.76 -12.92 7.29
N GLY A 115 -2.40 -11.75 6.78
CA GLY A 115 -2.27 -10.61 7.64
C GLY A 115 -2.13 -9.33 6.84
N ARG A 116 -2.05 -8.24 7.59
CA ARG A 116 -1.83 -6.94 7.00
C ARG A 116 -0.36 -6.80 6.66
N ALA A 117 -0.08 -6.25 5.50
CA ALA A 117 1.30 -6.08 5.07
C ALA A 117 1.55 -4.63 4.70
N GLU A 118 2.75 -4.18 4.99
CA GLU A 118 3.21 -2.85 4.62
C GLU A 118 4.57 -2.98 3.97
N TYR A 119 4.72 -2.31 2.84
CA TYR A 119 5.93 -2.40 2.03
C TYR A 119 6.43 -1.02 1.67
N GLU A 120 7.74 -0.90 1.52
CA GLU A 120 8.35 0.26 0.89
C GLU A 120 8.98 -0.17 -0.41
N ARG A 121 8.93 0.73 -1.39
CA ARG A 121 9.53 0.42 -2.68
C ARG A 121 11.05 0.43 -2.55
N VAL A 122 11.65 -0.59 -3.17
CA VAL A 122 13.09 -0.71 -3.17
C VAL A 122 13.53 -0.44 -4.58
N GLU A 123 13.63 0.57 -5.06
CA GLU A 123 14.14 0.84 -6.37
C GLU A 123 13.56 -0.04 -7.44
#